data_05f47ebb6e33dab4f8f09b4ac80f5a41
#
_entry.id   05f47ebb6e33dab4f8f09b4ac80f5a41
#
_cell.length_a   1.000
_cell.length_b   1.000
_cell.length_c   1.000
_cell.angle_alpha   90.00
_cell.angle_beta   90.00
_cell.angle_gamma   90.00
#
_symmetry.space_group_name_H-M   'P 1'
#
loop_
_entity.id
_entity.type
_entity.pdbx_description
1 polymer ?
#
loop_
_entity_poly.entity_id
_entity_poly.type
_entity_poly.pdbx_seq_one_letter_code
_entity_poly.pdbx_strand_id
1 'polypeptide(L)'
;MNIFHEILSGATKYPERLAIVEHDQDYTYRQLLDAASQVAQKISAMPISQRPIIVFGKNGFLSLATLLGVSLTGRAYIPVDAHTPFERTQLIKQAANPSLVIHTVELEEKFSQLFTSRISYTEYQENIAFDFSQIDSRQAVSGEDINYIIYTSGTTGLPKGVAVTHNNLLSFTKWMNKDFSIIENNHFLSQALYSFDLSIFSLYPSLTTGGTLISLSQEETTNFKKLFERLNSSTINTWVSTPSFIEICLLDPSFVEENHPDLQQFIFCGEELTHKTASKLLDKFPHAKVWNTYGPTEATGAITSIQVDKTILQDYKRLPIGTAKPGVEIQIIDDEIIIIGDSVAQGYFENSEKTAEVFFDYEGKKAYHTRDSGYFDENSVLNYNGRIDFQIKFNGFRIELQDIEAHLYEIAEIEKALVVPQENAAHKVTGLIAVIHSSLSFETKAEERAFNKKIKPQLSNTIMDYMMPTKFIYLDDFPLTPNGKIDRKALTKQVLGGKN
;
A
#
# COMPACT_ATOMS: atom_id res chain seq x y z
N MET A 1 9.94 17.80 16.65
CA MET A 1 10.57 17.80 15.32
C MET A 1 9.45 17.56 14.32
N ASN A 2 9.47 18.18 13.16
CA ASN A 2 8.40 18.07 12.16
C ASN A 2 8.99 17.63 10.82
N ILE A 3 8.41 16.62 10.18
CA ILE A 3 8.85 16.08 8.87
C ILE A 3 8.93 17.17 7.81
N PHE A 4 7.94 18.06 7.76
CA PHE A 4 7.91 19.14 6.77
C PHE A 4 9.04 20.14 7.00
N HIS A 5 9.45 20.37 8.25
CA HIS A 5 10.61 21.20 8.55
C HIS A 5 11.91 20.57 8.02
N GLU A 6 12.07 19.25 8.13
CA GLU A 6 13.23 18.53 7.58
C GLU A 6 13.26 18.63 6.04
N ILE A 7 12.11 18.42 5.39
CA ILE A 7 11.98 18.54 3.92
C ILE A 7 12.31 19.97 3.46
N LEU A 8 11.76 20.98 4.10
CA LEU A 8 12.00 22.38 3.78
C LEU A 8 13.48 22.77 4.00
N SER A 9 14.09 22.30 5.08
CA SER A 9 15.51 22.54 5.37
C SER A 9 16.41 21.92 4.30
N GLY A 10 16.14 20.68 3.89
CA GLY A 10 16.86 20.00 2.81
C GLY A 10 16.73 20.73 1.47
N ALA A 11 15.52 21.13 1.12
CA ALA A 11 15.25 21.87 -0.10
C ALA A 11 15.88 23.26 -0.12
N THR A 12 15.91 23.95 1.02
CA THR A 12 16.61 25.25 1.14
C THR A 12 18.11 25.08 0.93
N LYS A 13 18.68 23.99 1.44
CA LYS A 13 20.11 23.70 1.28
C LYS A 13 20.46 23.30 -0.16
N TYR A 14 19.60 22.55 -0.83
CA TYR A 14 19.85 22.01 -2.16
C TYR A 14 18.63 22.17 -3.11
N PRO A 15 18.23 23.40 -3.44
CA PRO A 15 16.98 23.65 -4.19
C PRO A 15 17.00 23.09 -5.60
N GLU A 16 18.16 23.00 -6.24
CA GLU A 16 18.31 22.52 -7.62
C GLU A 16 18.57 21.01 -7.70
N ARG A 17 18.65 20.32 -6.56
CA ARG A 17 18.74 18.85 -6.54
C ARG A 17 17.41 18.26 -7.03
N LEU A 18 17.48 17.15 -7.75
CA LEU A 18 16.29 16.43 -8.22
C LEU A 18 15.52 15.84 -7.03
N ALA A 19 14.24 16.11 -6.95
CA ALA A 19 13.33 15.53 -5.98
C ALA A 19 12.59 14.31 -6.56
N ILE A 20 12.21 14.38 -7.84
CA ILE A 20 11.53 13.29 -8.55
C ILE A 20 11.95 13.26 -10.01
N VAL A 21 12.20 12.05 -10.51
CA VAL A 21 12.54 11.73 -11.90
C VAL A 21 11.41 10.89 -12.48
N GLU A 22 10.71 11.42 -13.46
CA GLU A 22 9.66 10.75 -14.23
C GLU A 22 10.19 10.32 -15.60
N HIS A 23 9.35 9.65 -16.41
CA HIS A 23 9.77 9.19 -17.72
C HIS A 23 10.16 10.36 -18.63
N ASP A 24 9.34 11.39 -18.65
CA ASP A 24 9.43 12.50 -19.61
C ASP A 24 10.06 13.77 -19.02
N GLN A 25 10.15 13.89 -17.70
CA GLN A 25 10.60 15.12 -17.03
C GLN A 25 11.15 14.89 -15.64
N ASP A 26 12.20 15.64 -15.30
CA ASP A 26 12.79 15.68 -13.97
C ASP A 26 12.38 16.96 -13.28
N TYR A 27 12.15 16.88 -11.96
CA TYR A 27 11.76 18.00 -11.14
C TYR A 27 12.67 18.19 -9.94
N THR A 28 13.10 19.43 -9.71
CA THR A 28 13.93 19.79 -8.56
C THR A 28 13.10 19.95 -7.27
N TYR A 29 13.80 20.02 -6.13
CA TYR A 29 13.17 20.37 -4.84
C TYR A 29 12.52 21.76 -4.88
N ARG A 30 13.14 22.72 -5.58
CA ARG A 30 12.52 24.05 -5.79
C ARG A 30 11.16 23.92 -6.45
N GLN A 31 11.10 23.22 -7.59
CA GLN A 31 9.85 23.03 -8.34
C GLN A 31 8.81 22.28 -7.50
N LEU A 32 9.22 21.23 -6.76
CA LEU A 32 8.32 20.46 -5.90
C LEU A 32 7.70 21.34 -4.81
N LEU A 33 8.50 22.16 -4.12
CA LEU A 33 7.99 23.00 -3.05
C LEU A 33 7.21 24.22 -3.58
N ASP A 34 7.58 24.78 -4.73
CA ASP A 34 6.77 25.78 -5.41
C ASP A 34 5.38 25.25 -5.72
N ALA A 35 5.32 24.05 -6.31
CA ALA A 35 4.06 23.39 -6.64
C ALA A 35 3.22 23.08 -5.39
N ALA A 36 3.85 22.52 -4.33
CA ALA A 36 3.18 22.25 -3.07
C ALA A 36 2.62 23.53 -2.42
N SER A 37 3.35 24.62 -2.51
CA SER A 37 2.95 25.92 -1.97
C SER A 37 1.79 26.53 -2.75
N GLN A 38 1.78 26.41 -4.07
CA GLN A 38 0.64 26.83 -4.89
C GLN A 38 -0.64 26.10 -4.46
N VAL A 39 -0.54 24.78 -4.20
CA VAL A 39 -1.67 23.99 -3.66
C VAL A 39 -2.09 24.51 -2.29
N ALA A 40 -1.14 24.70 -1.37
CA ALA A 40 -1.43 25.18 -0.02
C ALA A 40 -2.09 26.56 -0.02
N GLN A 41 -1.64 27.49 -0.86
CA GLN A 41 -2.24 28.82 -1.02
C GLN A 41 -3.67 28.74 -1.56
N LYS A 42 -3.91 27.92 -2.59
CA LYS A 42 -5.26 27.69 -3.13
C LYS A 42 -6.22 27.17 -2.05
N ILE A 43 -5.78 26.16 -1.28
CA ILE A 43 -6.58 25.60 -0.19
C ILE A 43 -6.86 26.67 0.89
N SER A 44 -5.84 27.41 1.32
CA SER A 44 -5.94 28.42 2.38
C SER A 44 -6.85 29.61 2.01
N ALA A 45 -6.98 29.90 0.73
CA ALA A 45 -7.89 30.94 0.23
C ALA A 45 -9.37 30.49 0.17
N MET A 46 -9.66 29.20 0.35
CA MET A 46 -11.01 28.66 0.26
C MET A 46 -11.69 28.59 1.63
N PRO A 47 -12.99 28.95 1.74
CA PRO A 47 -13.75 28.85 2.98
C PRO A 47 -14.22 27.39 3.22
N ILE A 48 -13.28 26.46 3.34
CA ILE A 48 -13.55 25.04 3.56
C ILE A 48 -13.22 24.63 5.01
N SER A 49 -13.86 23.57 5.48
CA SER A 49 -13.65 23.01 6.82
C SER A 49 -12.26 22.35 6.97
N GLN A 50 -11.87 22.04 8.20
CA GLN A 50 -10.61 21.32 8.50
C GLN A 50 -10.69 19.80 8.26
N ARG A 51 -11.69 19.32 7.52
CA ARG A 51 -11.80 17.92 7.14
C ARG A 51 -10.70 17.51 6.15
N PRO A 52 -10.42 16.19 6.02
CA PRO A 52 -9.44 15.70 5.08
C PRO A 52 -9.74 16.10 3.63
N ILE A 53 -8.70 16.11 2.80
CA ILE A 53 -8.80 16.41 1.37
C ILE A 53 -8.45 15.14 0.58
N ILE A 54 -9.31 14.74 -0.34
CA ILE A 54 -9.00 13.69 -1.31
C ILE A 54 -8.06 14.25 -2.38
N VAL A 55 -6.97 13.54 -2.65
CA VAL A 55 -6.08 13.76 -3.78
C VAL A 55 -6.31 12.61 -4.77
N PHE A 56 -7.04 12.92 -5.85
CA PHE A 56 -7.40 11.95 -6.90
C PHE A 56 -6.45 12.10 -8.08
N GLY A 57 -5.62 11.07 -8.35
CA GLY A 57 -4.63 11.16 -9.41
C GLY A 57 -3.77 9.92 -9.56
N LYS A 58 -2.71 10.04 -10.36
CA LYS A 58 -1.70 9.00 -10.55
C LYS A 58 -0.47 9.33 -9.69
N ASN A 59 0.40 8.35 -9.48
CA ASN A 59 1.74 8.63 -8.93
C ASN A 59 2.46 9.66 -9.81
N GLY A 60 3.31 10.48 -9.20
CA GLY A 60 4.13 11.44 -9.89
C GLY A 60 4.17 12.80 -9.21
N PHE A 61 4.83 13.74 -9.87
CA PHE A 61 5.14 15.07 -9.37
C PHE A 61 3.90 15.84 -8.91
N LEU A 62 2.86 15.94 -9.74
CA LEU A 62 1.66 16.73 -9.39
C LEU A 62 0.93 16.16 -8.18
N SER A 63 0.81 14.84 -8.10
CA SER A 63 0.20 14.20 -6.93
C SER A 63 1.07 14.37 -5.69
N LEU A 64 2.38 14.18 -5.78
CA LEU A 64 3.30 14.39 -4.66
C LEU A 64 3.26 15.82 -4.14
N ALA A 65 3.33 16.81 -5.04
CA ALA A 65 3.21 18.23 -4.69
C ALA A 65 1.86 18.53 -4.01
N THR A 66 0.80 17.89 -4.49
CA THR A 66 -0.55 18.04 -3.91
C THR A 66 -0.63 17.45 -2.50
N LEU A 67 -0.09 16.23 -2.27
CA LEU A 67 -0.04 15.61 -0.95
C LEU A 67 0.70 16.49 0.06
N LEU A 68 1.88 16.99 -0.33
CA LEU A 68 2.67 17.91 0.50
C LEU A 68 1.92 19.23 0.74
N GLY A 69 1.32 19.81 -0.30
CA GLY A 69 0.55 21.05 -0.21
C GLY A 69 -0.65 20.95 0.72
N VAL A 70 -1.37 19.84 0.71
CA VAL A 70 -2.46 19.57 1.66
C VAL A 70 -1.92 19.55 3.09
N SER A 71 -0.85 18.77 3.33
CA SER A 71 -0.25 18.66 4.67
C SER A 71 0.30 19.98 5.20
N LEU A 72 0.80 20.86 4.33
CA LEU A 72 1.24 22.22 4.70
C LEU A 72 0.11 23.11 5.22
N THR A 73 -1.16 22.77 4.95
CA THR A 73 -2.34 23.49 5.48
C THR A 73 -2.88 22.91 6.80
N GLY A 74 -2.18 21.97 7.42
CA GLY A 74 -2.63 21.32 8.65
C GLY A 74 -3.76 20.31 8.44
N ARG A 75 -4.00 19.83 7.21
CA ARG A 75 -5.05 18.87 6.88
C ARG A 75 -4.46 17.53 6.47
N ALA A 76 -5.19 16.47 6.81
CA ALA A 76 -4.89 15.14 6.31
C ALA A 76 -5.20 15.03 4.82
N TYR A 77 -4.34 14.33 4.08
CA TYR A 77 -4.66 13.94 2.71
C TYR A 77 -5.18 12.48 2.64
N ILE A 78 -6.00 12.22 1.63
CA ILE A 78 -6.51 10.88 1.28
C ILE A 78 -6.10 10.62 -0.16
N PRO A 79 -5.07 9.80 -0.42
CA PRO A 79 -4.66 9.51 -1.78
C PRO A 79 -5.61 8.48 -2.39
N VAL A 80 -6.15 8.78 -3.55
CA VAL A 80 -7.01 7.88 -4.34
C VAL A 80 -6.46 7.79 -5.75
N ASP A 81 -6.04 6.60 -6.15
CA ASP A 81 -5.51 6.37 -7.49
C ASP A 81 -6.61 6.53 -8.55
N ALA A 82 -6.27 7.14 -9.68
CA ALA A 82 -7.20 7.43 -10.77
C ALA A 82 -7.79 6.16 -11.43
N HIS A 83 -7.16 4.99 -11.24
CA HIS A 83 -7.68 3.70 -11.71
C HIS A 83 -8.59 3.01 -10.69
N THR A 84 -8.84 3.65 -9.53
CA THR A 84 -9.82 3.14 -8.56
C THR A 84 -11.20 3.13 -9.20
N PRO A 85 -11.94 1.99 -9.18
CA PRO A 85 -13.29 1.90 -9.72
C PRO A 85 -14.23 2.99 -9.19
N PHE A 86 -15.16 3.40 -10.01
CA PHE A 86 -16.05 4.53 -9.69
C PHE A 86 -16.83 4.31 -8.38
N GLU A 87 -17.46 3.16 -8.23
CA GLU A 87 -18.25 2.81 -7.04
C GLU A 87 -17.38 2.78 -5.79
N ARG A 88 -16.15 2.23 -5.88
CA ARG A 88 -15.21 2.25 -4.77
C ARG A 88 -14.77 3.67 -4.41
N THR A 89 -14.51 4.52 -5.41
CA THR A 89 -14.22 5.95 -5.19
C THR A 89 -15.37 6.66 -4.52
N GLN A 90 -16.61 6.33 -4.91
CA GLN A 90 -17.83 6.86 -4.28
C GLN A 90 -17.94 6.44 -2.81
N LEU A 91 -17.66 5.17 -2.49
CA LEU A 91 -17.67 4.66 -1.12
C LEU A 91 -16.58 5.35 -0.26
N ILE A 92 -15.36 5.51 -0.80
CA ILE A 92 -14.28 6.24 -0.13
C ILE A 92 -14.70 7.68 0.14
N LYS A 93 -15.24 8.38 -0.86
CA LYS A 93 -15.74 9.76 -0.69
C LYS A 93 -16.82 9.87 0.37
N GLN A 94 -17.78 8.92 0.38
CA GLN A 94 -18.83 8.91 1.39
C GLN A 94 -18.29 8.69 2.79
N ALA A 95 -17.40 7.70 2.96
CA ALA A 95 -16.78 7.40 4.25
C ALA A 95 -15.85 8.51 4.75
N ALA A 96 -15.11 9.16 3.84
CA ALA A 96 -14.19 10.24 4.16
C ALA A 96 -14.90 11.57 4.44
N ASN A 97 -16.04 11.81 3.80
CA ASN A 97 -16.74 13.11 3.79
C ASN A 97 -15.75 14.30 3.69
N PRO A 98 -14.95 14.38 2.60
CA PRO A 98 -13.83 15.32 2.48
C PRO A 98 -14.34 16.76 2.34
N SER A 99 -13.54 17.74 2.79
CA SER A 99 -13.83 19.15 2.55
C SER A 99 -13.65 19.55 1.09
N LEU A 100 -12.76 18.87 0.38
CA LEU A 100 -12.38 19.16 -1.00
C LEU A 100 -11.84 17.89 -1.68
N VAL A 101 -11.96 17.83 -3.01
CA VAL A 101 -11.22 16.92 -3.87
C VAL A 101 -10.26 17.71 -4.75
N ILE A 102 -8.99 17.38 -4.74
CA ILE A 102 -8.01 17.91 -5.69
C ILE A 102 -7.68 16.80 -6.68
N HIS A 103 -7.88 17.06 -7.97
CA HIS A 103 -7.55 16.09 -9.00
C HIS A 103 -6.33 16.53 -9.81
N THR A 104 -5.41 15.60 -10.02
CA THR A 104 -4.15 15.80 -10.75
C THR A 104 -4.15 15.12 -12.11
N VAL A 105 -5.34 14.66 -12.54
CA VAL A 105 -5.62 14.11 -13.87
C VAL A 105 -6.91 14.73 -14.41
N GLU A 106 -7.12 14.67 -15.70
CA GLU A 106 -8.43 15.01 -16.27
C GLU A 106 -9.50 14.03 -15.77
N LEU A 107 -10.68 14.54 -15.43
CA LEU A 107 -11.76 13.74 -14.89
C LEU A 107 -12.74 13.32 -16.00
N GLU A 108 -13.05 12.03 -16.04
CA GLU A 108 -14.23 11.56 -16.76
C GLU A 108 -15.51 12.19 -16.18
N GLU A 109 -16.57 12.30 -16.99
CA GLU A 109 -17.82 12.94 -16.60
C GLU A 109 -18.41 12.39 -15.30
N LYS A 110 -18.41 11.06 -15.11
CA LYS A 110 -18.90 10.41 -13.89
C LYS A 110 -18.19 10.88 -12.62
N PHE A 111 -16.83 11.05 -12.64
CA PHE A 111 -16.07 11.57 -11.53
C PHE A 111 -16.30 13.09 -11.34
N SER A 112 -16.49 13.82 -12.44
CA SER A 112 -16.83 15.23 -12.38
C SER A 112 -18.17 15.47 -11.69
N GLN A 113 -19.15 14.59 -11.90
CA GLN A 113 -20.45 14.64 -11.22
C GLN A 113 -20.34 14.20 -9.76
N LEU A 114 -19.48 13.21 -9.46
CA LEU A 114 -19.23 12.74 -8.10
C LEU A 114 -18.56 13.81 -7.24
N PHE A 115 -17.56 14.51 -7.76
CA PHE A 115 -16.74 15.48 -7.03
C PHE A 115 -17.31 16.90 -7.17
N THR A 116 -18.39 17.21 -6.45
CA THR A 116 -19.06 18.52 -6.53
C THR A 116 -18.22 19.66 -5.95
N SER A 117 -17.43 19.41 -4.90
CA SER A 117 -16.44 20.34 -4.34
C SER A 117 -15.04 19.90 -4.78
N ARG A 118 -14.52 20.50 -5.86
CA ARG A 118 -13.23 20.12 -6.43
C ARG A 118 -12.45 21.29 -6.99
N ILE A 119 -11.14 21.11 -7.08
CA ILE A 119 -10.22 21.93 -7.87
C ILE A 119 -9.33 21.05 -8.75
N SER A 120 -8.94 21.57 -9.90
CA SER A 120 -7.97 20.93 -10.80
C SER A 120 -6.55 21.38 -10.43
N TYR A 121 -5.62 20.44 -10.44
CA TYR A 121 -4.19 20.67 -10.38
C TYR A 121 -3.49 19.71 -11.35
N THR A 122 -3.78 19.90 -12.64
CA THR A 122 -3.28 19.04 -13.72
C THR A 122 -2.01 19.56 -14.37
N GLU A 123 -1.62 20.79 -14.08
CA GLU A 123 -0.44 21.45 -14.65
C GLU A 123 0.28 22.27 -13.57
N TYR A 124 1.60 22.14 -13.55
CA TYR A 124 2.46 23.01 -12.73
C TYR A 124 2.67 24.35 -13.43
N GLN A 125 2.51 25.46 -12.69
CA GLN A 125 2.72 26.81 -13.20
C GLN A 125 4.07 27.35 -12.70
N GLU A 126 5.10 27.34 -13.56
CA GLU A 126 6.48 27.73 -13.22
C GLU A 126 6.64 29.25 -12.91
N ASN A 127 5.73 30.08 -13.43
CA ASN A 127 5.89 31.56 -13.38
C ASN A 127 5.37 32.21 -12.09
N ILE A 128 4.94 31.45 -11.10
CA ILE A 128 4.59 31.99 -9.78
C ILE A 128 5.83 31.88 -8.92
N ALA A 129 6.61 32.96 -8.87
CA ALA A 129 7.78 33.04 -7.99
C ALA A 129 7.35 32.76 -6.55
N PHE A 130 7.81 31.66 -5.99
CA PHE A 130 7.59 31.31 -4.60
C PHE A 130 8.89 31.46 -3.83
N ASP A 131 8.80 32.14 -2.69
CA ASP A 131 9.90 32.24 -1.73
C ASP A 131 9.68 31.20 -0.63
N PHE A 132 10.51 30.14 -0.59
CA PHE A 132 10.44 29.09 0.44
C PHE A 132 10.44 29.64 1.86
N SER A 133 11.00 30.83 2.10
CA SER A 133 10.97 31.49 3.41
C SER A 133 9.54 31.86 3.86
N GLN A 134 8.59 31.90 2.93
CA GLN A 134 7.18 32.22 3.22
C GLN A 134 6.34 31.00 3.62
N ILE A 135 6.87 29.77 3.51
CA ILE A 135 6.18 28.59 4.03
C ILE A 135 6.22 28.62 5.56
N ASP A 136 5.08 28.87 6.19
CA ASP A 136 4.95 28.73 7.64
C ASP A 136 4.74 27.23 8.01
N SER A 137 5.84 26.51 8.18
CA SER A 137 5.80 25.10 8.58
C SER A 137 5.11 24.82 9.93
N ARG A 138 4.78 25.88 10.71
CA ARG A 138 4.00 25.74 11.96
C ARG A 138 2.53 25.45 11.69
N GLN A 139 2.04 25.75 10.49
CA GLN A 139 0.69 25.42 10.06
C GLN A 139 0.57 24.00 9.51
N ALA A 140 1.70 23.36 9.16
CA ALA A 140 1.70 21.99 8.67
C ALA A 140 1.26 21.01 9.74
N VAL A 141 0.73 19.87 9.28
CA VAL A 141 0.38 18.75 10.14
C VAL A 141 1.53 18.41 11.10
N SER A 142 1.23 18.22 12.38
CA SER A 142 2.22 18.00 13.42
C SER A 142 1.66 17.17 14.59
N GLY A 143 2.54 16.58 15.39
CA GLY A 143 2.13 15.85 16.60
C GLY A 143 1.13 14.73 16.32
N GLU A 144 0.00 14.75 17.00
CA GLU A 144 -1.08 13.76 16.87
C GLU A 144 -2.09 14.12 15.76
N ASP A 145 -1.88 15.20 15.01
CA ASP A 145 -2.72 15.50 13.85
C ASP A 145 -2.59 14.37 12.82
N ILE A 146 -3.70 13.99 12.18
CA ILE A 146 -3.69 12.99 11.12
C ILE A 146 -2.95 13.57 9.90
N ASN A 147 -1.89 12.88 9.46
CA ASN A 147 -1.14 13.26 8.27
C ASN A 147 -1.78 12.71 7.01
N TYR A 148 -2.16 11.44 7.03
CA TYR A 148 -2.84 10.80 5.91
C TYR A 148 -3.86 9.75 6.36
N ILE A 149 -4.78 9.44 5.45
CA ILE A 149 -5.74 8.37 5.62
C ILE A 149 -5.67 7.47 4.38
N ILE A 150 -5.23 6.22 4.56
CA ILE A 150 -5.22 5.21 3.50
C ILE A 150 -6.42 4.28 3.67
N TYR A 151 -7.20 4.13 2.61
CA TYR A 151 -8.38 3.28 2.58
C TYR A 151 -8.01 1.85 2.16
N THR A 152 -8.28 0.89 3.04
CA THR A 152 -8.08 -0.55 2.81
C THR A 152 -9.41 -1.26 2.58
N SER A 153 -9.38 -2.51 2.07
CA SER A 153 -10.58 -3.36 1.99
C SER A 153 -11.16 -3.64 3.37
N GLY A 154 -12.47 -3.76 3.46
CA GLY A 154 -13.18 -4.09 4.69
C GLY A 154 -13.99 -5.37 4.53
N THR A 155 -14.16 -6.14 5.61
CA THR A 155 -14.89 -7.41 5.63
C THR A 155 -16.38 -7.29 5.22
N THR A 156 -16.93 -6.10 5.21
CA THR A 156 -18.33 -5.80 4.88
C THR A 156 -18.52 -5.18 3.49
N GLY A 157 -17.49 -5.17 2.64
CA GLY A 157 -17.52 -4.46 1.35
C GLY A 157 -17.30 -2.95 1.44
N LEU A 158 -17.30 -2.38 2.66
CA LEU A 158 -17.05 -0.95 2.86
C LEU A 158 -15.57 -0.70 3.17
N PRO A 159 -14.91 0.25 2.47
CA PRO A 159 -13.51 0.56 2.71
C PRO A 159 -13.30 1.20 4.09
N LYS A 160 -12.21 0.82 4.77
CA LYS A 160 -11.79 1.36 6.08
C LYS A 160 -10.63 2.33 5.88
N GLY A 161 -10.76 3.56 6.35
CA GLY A 161 -9.70 4.58 6.30
C GLY A 161 -8.81 4.52 7.53
N VAL A 162 -7.57 4.05 7.40
CA VAL A 162 -6.58 4.03 8.49
C VAL A 162 -6.02 5.43 8.70
N ALA A 163 -6.21 6.01 9.87
CA ALA A 163 -5.79 7.37 10.23
C ALA A 163 -4.39 7.35 10.85
N VAL A 164 -3.38 7.74 10.08
CA VAL A 164 -1.98 7.78 10.51
C VAL A 164 -1.59 9.20 10.89
N THR A 165 -1.08 9.37 12.12
CA THR A 165 -0.68 10.68 12.63
C THR A 165 0.71 11.09 12.13
N HIS A 166 1.02 12.37 12.24
CA HIS A 166 2.38 12.86 11.96
C HIS A 166 3.42 12.19 12.85
N ASN A 167 3.13 11.95 14.14
CA ASN A 167 4.05 11.27 15.05
C ASN A 167 4.31 9.82 14.64
N ASN A 168 3.31 9.09 14.19
CA ASN A 168 3.48 7.75 13.66
C ASN A 168 4.45 7.77 12.45
N LEU A 169 4.18 8.66 11.49
CA LEU A 169 5.00 8.82 10.29
C LEU A 169 6.42 9.28 10.60
N LEU A 170 6.60 10.20 11.55
CA LEU A 170 7.91 10.68 12.01
C LEU A 170 8.72 9.55 12.66
N SER A 171 8.08 8.72 13.51
CA SER A 171 8.70 7.55 14.12
C SER A 171 9.16 6.55 13.06
N PHE A 172 8.31 6.28 12.06
CA PHE A 172 8.64 5.42 10.92
C PHE A 172 9.81 5.97 10.08
N THR A 173 9.74 7.25 9.69
CA THR A 173 10.77 7.88 8.83
C THR A 173 12.14 7.92 9.51
N LYS A 174 12.18 8.24 10.81
CA LYS A 174 13.44 8.22 11.58
C LYS A 174 14.05 6.83 11.67
N TRP A 175 13.22 5.81 11.88
CA TRP A 175 13.68 4.43 11.89
C TRP A 175 14.26 4.03 10.53
N MET A 176 13.53 4.31 9.44
CA MET A 176 14.01 4.05 8.08
C MET A 176 15.37 4.72 7.83
N ASN A 177 15.48 6.02 8.10
CA ASN A 177 16.72 6.75 7.83
C ASN A 177 17.92 6.20 8.63
N LYS A 178 17.69 5.78 9.89
CA LYS A 178 18.75 5.32 10.77
C LYS A 178 19.13 3.87 10.52
N ASP A 179 18.16 2.95 10.59
CA ASP A 179 18.44 1.51 10.64
C ASP A 179 18.77 0.95 9.25
N PHE A 180 18.20 1.53 8.19
CA PHE A 180 18.55 1.19 6.81
C PHE A 180 19.68 2.05 6.25
N SER A 181 20.33 2.86 7.11
CA SER A 181 21.49 3.68 6.75
C SER A 181 21.26 4.55 5.51
N ILE A 182 20.08 5.17 5.43
CA ILE A 182 19.76 6.07 4.32
C ILE A 182 20.64 7.32 4.42
N ILE A 183 21.41 7.55 3.38
CA ILE A 183 22.33 8.69 3.30
C ILE A 183 21.69 9.87 2.56
N GLU A 184 22.29 11.05 2.68
CA GLU A 184 21.91 12.23 1.90
C GLU A 184 22.05 11.96 0.40
N ASN A 185 21.10 12.45 -0.40
CA ASN A 185 21.05 12.26 -1.86
C ASN A 185 20.89 10.81 -2.34
N ASN A 186 20.17 10.00 -1.59
CA ASN A 186 19.88 8.63 -1.96
C ASN A 186 18.76 8.58 -3.03
N HIS A 187 18.91 7.77 -4.07
CA HIS A 187 17.92 7.58 -5.11
C HIS A 187 17.04 6.37 -4.79
N PHE A 188 15.76 6.62 -4.59
CA PHE A 188 14.77 5.60 -4.24
C PHE A 188 13.92 5.20 -5.43
N LEU A 189 13.74 3.90 -5.64
CA LEU A 189 12.67 3.44 -6.52
C LEU A 189 11.32 3.76 -5.87
N SER A 190 10.46 4.49 -6.60
CA SER A 190 9.10 4.84 -6.20
C SER A 190 8.08 4.14 -7.11
N GLN A 191 7.76 2.88 -6.78
CA GLN A 191 6.88 2.03 -7.57
C GLN A 191 5.49 1.91 -6.95
N ALA A 192 5.39 1.87 -5.61
CA ALA A 192 4.13 1.70 -4.92
C ALA A 192 3.18 2.88 -5.15
N LEU A 193 1.89 2.59 -5.37
CA LEU A 193 0.87 3.64 -5.48
C LEU A 193 0.79 4.46 -4.19
N TYR A 194 0.60 5.77 -4.29
CA TYR A 194 0.47 6.64 -3.11
C TYR A 194 -0.75 6.31 -2.25
N SER A 195 -1.73 5.62 -2.80
CA SER A 195 -2.87 5.07 -2.07
C SER A 195 -2.54 3.80 -1.25
N PHE A 196 -1.29 3.32 -1.26
CA PHE A 196 -0.79 2.21 -0.45
C PHE A 196 0.33 2.67 0.48
N ASP A 197 0.35 2.12 1.69
CA ASP A 197 1.31 2.45 2.74
C ASP A 197 2.77 2.08 2.39
N LEU A 198 2.99 1.15 1.48
CA LEU A 198 4.34 0.87 0.97
C LEU A 198 4.99 2.11 0.32
N SER A 199 4.21 3.06 -0.17
CA SER A 199 4.74 4.30 -0.75
C SER A 199 5.51 5.16 0.26
N ILE A 200 5.14 5.12 1.56
CA ILE A 200 5.82 5.93 2.58
C ILE A 200 7.28 5.51 2.80
N PHE A 201 7.66 4.26 2.45
CA PHE A 201 9.03 3.75 2.55
C PHE A 201 10.01 4.46 1.61
N SER A 202 9.54 4.95 0.49
CA SER A 202 10.35 5.75 -0.44
C SER A 202 10.12 7.24 -0.29
N LEU A 203 8.86 7.69 -0.14
CA LEU A 203 8.51 9.11 -0.14
C LEU A 203 9.21 9.90 0.97
N TYR A 204 8.95 9.56 2.22
CA TYR A 204 9.43 10.37 3.35
C TYR A 204 10.91 10.19 3.66
N PRO A 205 11.50 8.98 3.60
CA PRO A 205 12.96 8.84 3.72
C PRO A 205 13.72 9.60 2.63
N SER A 206 13.27 9.54 1.37
CA SER A 206 13.87 10.33 0.28
C SER A 206 13.78 11.83 0.56
N LEU A 207 12.58 12.34 0.79
CA LEU A 207 12.35 13.79 0.93
C LEU A 207 13.06 14.39 2.16
N THR A 208 13.14 13.67 3.28
CA THR A 208 13.80 14.16 4.51
C THR A 208 15.34 14.10 4.44
N THR A 209 15.91 13.30 3.54
CA THR A 209 17.34 13.21 3.33
C THR A 209 17.84 13.95 2.09
N GLY A 210 16.95 14.70 1.40
CA GLY A 210 17.29 15.38 0.15
C GLY A 210 17.62 14.40 -0.98
N GLY A 211 17.01 13.23 -0.97
CA GLY A 211 17.14 12.19 -1.97
C GLY A 211 16.24 12.42 -3.19
N THR A 212 16.30 11.50 -4.15
CA THR A 212 15.54 11.56 -5.40
C THR A 212 14.61 10.36 -5.51
N LEU A 213 13.37 10.59 -5.88
CA LEU A 213 12.40 9.54 -6.20
C LEU A 213 12.48 9.19 -7.68
N ILE A 214 12.81 7.96 -8.01
CA ILE A 214 12.73 7.42 -9.37
C ILE A 214 11.33 6.84 -9.53
N SER A 215 10.43 7.61 -10.09
CA SER A 215 9.01 7.25 -10.24
C SER A 215 8.81 6.34 -11.43
N LEU A 216 8.04 5.27 -11.24
CA LEU A 216 7.58 4.40 -12.31
C LEU A 216 6.11 4.71 -12.62
N SER A 217 5.82 4.89 -13.91
CA SER A 217 4.45 5.01 -14.41
C SER A 217 3.76 3.64 -14.44
N GLN A 218 2.43 3.64 -14.51
CA GLN A 218 1.67 2.40 -14.68
C GLN A 218 2.03 1.68 -15.99
N GLU A 219 2.30 2.43 -17.04
CA GLU A 219 2.70 1.86 -18.33
C GLU A 219 4.04 1.11 -18.21
N GLU A 220 5.01 1.67 -17.48
CA GLU A 220 6.28 1.02 -17.21
C GLU A 220 6.10 -0.23 -16.32
N THR A 221 5.27 -0.18 -15.30
CA THR A 221 5.06 -1.34 -14.40
C THR A 221 4.28 -2.48 -15.04
N THR A 222 3.45 -2.23 -16.05
CA THR A 222 2.63 -3.25 -16.75
C THR A 222 3.27 -3.77 -18.03
N ASN A 223 4.25 -3.07 -18.59
CA ASN A 223 4.99 -3.47 -19.79
C ASN A 223 6.44 -3.83 -19.44
N PHE A 224 6.76 -5.12 -19.41
CA PHE A 224 8.09 -5.61 -19.00
C PHE A 224 9.24 -5.02 -19.80
N LYS A 225 9.06 -4.78 -21.10
CA LYS A 225 10.10 -4.16 -21.92
C LYS A 225 10.40 -2.74 -21.44
N LYS A 226 9.36 -1.92 -21.26
CA LYS A 226 9.50 -0.54 -20.74
C LYS A 226 10.06 -0.52 -19.33
N LEU A 227 9.62 -1.46 -18.47
CA LEU A 227 10.13 -1.61 -17.11
C LEU A 227 11.64 -1.84 -17.13
N PHE A 228 12.11 -2.82 -17.91
CA PHE A 228 13.53 -3.16 -17.96
C PHE A 228 14.37 -2.04 -18.60
N GLU A 229 13.88 -1.40 -19.67
CA GLU A 229 14.52 -0.22 -20.25
C GLU A 229 14.66 0.91 -19.21
N ARG A 230 13.60 1.19 -18.45
CA ARG A 230 13.60 2.22 -17.39
C ARG A 230 14.58 1.90 -16.26
N LEU A 231 14.56 0.68 -15.75
CA LEU A 231 15.47 0.24 -14.69
C LEU A 231 16.93 0.32 -15.14
N ASN A 232 17.25 -0.14 -16.35
CA ASN A 232 18.60 -0.12 -16.89
C ASN A 232 19.12 1.31 -17.19
N SER A 233 18.23 2.29 -17.36
CA SER A 233 18.59 3.69 -17.57
C SER A 233 18.60 4.54 -16.31
N SER A 234 18.17 3.99 -15.16
CA SER A 234 18.01 4.73 -13.91
C SER A 234 19.12 4.40 -12.90
N THR A 235 19.62 5.42 -12.21
CA THR A 235 20.46 5.23 -11.03
C THR A 235 19.57 5.06 -9.82
N ILE A 236 19.61 3.90 -9.16
CA ILE A 236 18.83 3.58 -7.97
C ILE A 236 19.79 3.09 -6.89
N ASN A 237 19.71 3.67 -5.67
CA ASN A 237 20.50 3.22 -4.53
C ASN A 237 19.67 2.34 -3.58
N THR A 238 18.43 2.70 -3.37
CA THR A 238 17.50 2.00 -2.49
C THR A 238 16.27 1.54 -3.27
N TRP A 239 16.08 0.23 -3.29
CA TRP A 239 14.91 -0.41 -3.88
C TRP A 239 13.86 -0.65 -2.81
N VAL A 240 12.63 -0.20 -3.04
CA VAL A 240 11.47 -0.52 -2.20
C VAL A 240 10.39 -1.15 -3.08
N SER A 241 9.96 -2.35 -2.75
CA SER A 241 8.84 -3.00 -3.44
C SER A 241 8.25 -4.16 -2.63
N THR A 242 7.19 -4.75 -3.16
CA THR A 242 6.78 -6.09 -2.74
C THR A 242 7.70 -7.17 -3.33
N PRO A 243 7.81 -8.35 -2.69
CA PRO A 243 8.52 -9.50 -3.25
C PRO A 243 8.03 -9.92 -4.64
N SER A 244 6.73 -9.82 -4.92
CA SER A 244 6.19 -10.13 -6.25
C SER A 244 6.74 -9.23 -7.35
N PHE A 245 6.94 -7.95 -7.08
CA PHE A 245 7.47 -7.02 -8.07
C PHE A 245 8.94 -7.31 -8.41
N ILE A 246 9.79 -7.57 -7.41
CA ILE A 246 11.18 -7.92 -7.67
C ILE A 246 11.31 -9.25 -8.43
N GLU A 247 10.41 -10.22 -8.20
CA GLU A 247 10.42 -11.48 -8.96
C GLU A 247 10.26 -11.25 -10.46
N ILE A 248 9.44 -10.27 -10.88
CA ILE A 248 9.31 -9.86 -12.28
C ILE A 248 10.62 -9.28 -12.78
N CYS A 249 11.25 -8.37 -12.03
CA CYS A 249 12.52 -7.75 -12.42
C CYS A 249 13.66 -8.76 -12.52
N LEU A 250 13.66 -9.79 -11.66
CA LEU A 250 14.64 -10.88 -11.72
C LEU A 250 14.49 -11.79 -12.94
N LEU A 251 13.44 -11.64 -13.77
CA LEU A 251 13.32 -12.34 -15.05
C LEU A 251 14.28 -11.74 -16.10
N ASP A 252 14.64 -10.48 -15.96
CA ASP A 252 15.64 -9.87 -16.82
C ASP A 252 17.04 -10.41 -16.47
N PRO A 253 17.75 -11.04 -17.43
CA PRO A 253 19.12 -11.48 -17.22
C PRO A 253 20.10 -10.33 -16.94
N SER A 254 19.80 -9.12 -17.46
CA SER A 254 20.63 -7.93 -17.29
C SER A 254 20.46 -7.26 -15.94
N PHE A 255 19.44 -7.62 -15.15
CA PHE A 255 19.24 -7.09 -13.81
C PHE A 255 20.17 -7.80 -12.82
N VAL A 256 21.40 -7.33 -12.79
CA VAL A 256 22.53 -7.83 -11.99
C VAL A 256 23.37 -6.66 -11.49
N GLU A 257 24.16 -6.88 -10.43
CA GLU A 257 24.97 -5.84 -9.77
C GLU A 257 25.94 -5.14 -10.73
N GLU A 258 26.52 -5.87 -11.70
CA GLU A 258 27.44 -5.28 -12.69
C GLU A 258 26.79 -4.17 -13.52
N ASN A 259 25.49 -4.29 -13.80
CA ASN A 259 24.74 -3.30 -14.57
C ASN A 259 24.05 -2.25 -13.68
N HIS A 260 23.92 -2.52 -12.37
CA HIS A 260 23.30 -1.64 -11.39
C HIS A 260 24.23 -1.45 -10.17
N PRO A 261 25.47 -0.94 -10.36
CA PRO A 261 26.48 -0.88 -9.31
C PRO A 261 26.12 0.07 -8.15
N ASP A 262 25.20 0.99 -8.38
CA ASP A 262 24.72 1.95 -7.36
C ASP A 262 23.64 1.36 -6.44
N LEU A 263 23.08 0.19 -6.77
CA LEU A 263 21.98 -0.42 -6.02
C LEU A 263 22.51 -1.13 -4.77
N GLN A 264 22.39 -0.45 -3.63
CA GLN A 264 23.02 -0.84 -2.38
C GLN A 264 22.13 -1.68 -1.48
N GLN A 265 20.79 -1.55 -1.63
CA GLN A 265 19.87 -2.26 -0.78
C GLN A 265 18.47 -2.45 -1.39
N PHE A 266 17.83 -3.52 -0.97
CA PHE A 266 16.47 -3.90 -1.29
C PHE A 266 15.65 -4.00 0.01
N ILE A 267 14.51 -3.33 0.07
CA ILE A 267 13.61 -3.31 1.22
C ILE A 267 12.26 -3.87 0.77
N PHE A 268 11.86 -4.97 1.35
CA PHE A 268 10.60 -5.65 1.01
C PHE A 268 9.59 -5.58 2.14
N CYS A 269 8.36 -5.25 1.79
CA CYS A 269 7.20 -5.31 2.68
C CYS A 269 5.95 -5.72 1.89
N GLY A 270 4.87 -6.04 2.61
CA GLY A 270 3.55 -6.26 2.04
C GLY A 270 3.26 -7.72 1.65
N GLU A 271 4.28 -8.56 1.42
CA GLU A 271 4.15 -10.00 1.13
C GLU A 271 5.25 -10.80 1.82
N GLU A 272 5.14 -12.12 1.78
CA GLU A 272 6.21 -13.00 2.23
C GLU A 272 7.38 -12.98 1.25
N LEU A 273 8.56 -12.56 1.72
CA LEU A 273 9.80 -12.73 0.98
C LEU A 273 10.21 -14.20 1.05
N THR A 274 10.14 -14.90 -0.08
CA THR A 274 10.46 -16.33 -0.10
C THR A 274 11.98 -16.55 -0.04
N HIS A 275 12.41 -17.66 0.57
CA HIS A 275 13.81 -18.10 0.57
C HIS A 275 14.40 -18.12 -0.85
N LYS A 276 13.64 -18.63 -1.83
CA LYS A 276 14.04 -18.72 -3.23
C LYS A 276 14.32 -17.33 -3.84
N THR A 277 13.42 -16.38 -3.59
CA THR A 277 13.54 -15.01 -4.12
C THR A 277 14.74 -14.30 -3.51
N ALA A 278 14.90 -14.39 -2.18
CA ALA A 278 16.04 -13.82 -1.49
C ALA A 278 17.38 -14.42 -1.93
N SER A 279 17.47 -15.74 -2.06
CA SER A 279 18.67 -16.43 -2.55
C SER A 279 19.06 -15.96 -3.95
N LYS A 280 18.08 -15.95 -4.89
CA LYS A 280 18.32 -15.49 -6.26
C LYS A 280 18.79 -14.04 -6.31
N LEU A 281 18.24 -13.18 -5.43
CA LEU A 281 18.62 -11.78 -5.35
C LEU A 281 20.05 -11.61 -4.83
N LEU A 282 20.43 -12.31 -3.76
CA LEU A 282 21.79 -12.30 -3.20
C LEU A 282 22.84 -12.90 -4.14
N ASP A 283 22.44 -13.81 -5.03
CA ASP A 283 23.34 -14.32 -6.09
C ASP A 283 23.58 -13.27 -7.17
N LYS A 284 22.57 -12.47 -7.53
CA LYS A 284 22.67 -11.42 -8.56
C LYS A 284 23.24 -10.10 -8.03
N PHE A 285 23.09 -9.81 -6.74
CA PHE A 285 23.53 -8.59 -6.04
C PHE A 285 24.26 -8.98 -4.73
N PRO A 286 25.44 -9.57 -4.82
CA PRO A 286 26.14 -10.14 -3.66
C PRO A 286 26.57 -9.13 -2.60
N HIS A 287 26.69 -7.84 -2.93
CA HIS A 287 27.08 -6.78 -2.01
C HIS A 287 25.92 -5.92 -1.52
N ALA A 288 24.74 -6.06 -2.16
CA ALA A 288 23.56 -5.32 -1.72
C ALA A 288 22.94 -5.95 -0.47
N LYS A 289 22.42 -5.10 0.42
CA LYS A 289 21.65 -5.55 1.59
C LYS A 289 20.23 -5.91 1.18
N VAL A 290 19.71 -7.02 1.68
CA VAL A 290 18.34 -7.44 1.48
C VAL A 290 17.60 -7.41 2.81
N TRP A 291 16.53 -6.62 2.89
CA TRP A 291 15.74 -6.44 4.09
C TRP A 291 14.35 -7.04 3.92
N ASN A 292 13.96 -7.89 4.86
CA ASN A 292 12.59 -8.35 5.04
C ASN A 292 11.95 -7.54 6.16
N THR A 293 10.84 -6.85 5.87
CA THR A 293 10.13 -6.02 6.84
C THR A 293 8.67 -6.44 6.94
N TYR A 294 8.06 -6.21 8.11
CA TYR A 294 6.67 -6.56 8.34
C TYR A 294 5.96 -5.47 9.13
N GLY A 295 4.71 -5.25 8.77
CA GLY A 295 3.73 -4.45 9.48
C GLY A 295 2.44 -4.31 8.69
N PRO A 296 1.30 -4.07 9.36
CA PRO A 296 0.04 -3.68 8.75
C PRO A 296 -0.04 -2.17 8.56
N THR A 297 -0.95 -1.71 7.73
CA THR A 297 -1.24 -0.27 7.54
C THR A 297 -1.64 0.40 8.85
N GLU A 298 -2.33 -0.32 9.73
CA GLU A 298 -2.75 0.12 11.06
C GLU A 298 -1.57 0.34 12.04
N ALA A 299 -0.37 -0.08 11.65
CA ALA A 299 0.87 0.20 12.38
C ALA A 299 1.93 0.90 11.50
N THR A 300 1.47 1.75 10.58
CA THR A 300 2.30 2.66 9.78
C THR A 300 3.33 1.93 8.91
N GLY A 301 2.86 1.00 8.08
CA GLY A 301 3.64 0.32 7.05
C GLY A 301 4.51 -0.83 7.55
N ALA A 302 5.51 -0.58 8.42
CA ALA A 302 6.29 -1.65 9.02
C ALA A 302 6.76 -1.34 10.45
N ILE A 303 6.88 -2.43 11.22
CA ILE A 303 7.29 -2.37 12.64
C ILE A 303 8.46 -3.31 12.96
N THR A 304 8.81 -4.22 12.06
CA THR A 304 9.97 -5.09 12.21
C THR A 304 10.83 -5.09 10.96
N SER A 305 12.09 -5.47 11.13
CA SER A 305 13.01 -5.73 10.03
C SER A 305 14.03 -6.80 10.39
N ILE A 306 14.53 -7.48 9.35
CA ILE A 306 15.70 -8.34 9.42
C ILE A 306 16.48 -8.21 8.11
N GLN A 307 17.81 -8.09 8.22
CA GLN A 307 18.68 -8.21 7.06
C GLN A 307 18.83 -9.70 6.71
N VAL A 308 18.43 -10.05 5.51
CA VAL A 308 18.56 -11.42 4.99
C VAL A 308 19.90 -11.57 4.30
N ASP A 309 20.74 -12.40 4.85
CA ASP A 309 22.04 -12.78 4.32
C ASP A 309 22.15 -14.31 4.15
N LYS A 310 23.34 -14.79 3.81
CA LYS A 310 23.57 -16.24 3.63
C LYS A 310 23.38 -17.04 4.93
N THR A 311 23.62 -16.43 6.09
CA THR A 311 23.42 -17.06 7.40
C THR A 311 21.93 -17.25 7.65
N ILE A 312 21.13 -16.21 7.47
CA ILE A 312 19.67 -16.29 7.61
C ILE A 312 19.06 -17.30 6.62
N LEU A 313 19.57 -17.37 5.39
CA LEU A 313 19.15 -18.40 4.42
C LEU A 313 19.51 -19.82 4.84
N GLN A 314 20.59 -20.03 5.57
CA GLN A 314 20.96 -21.36 6.09
C GLN A 314 20.12 -21.78 7.30
N ASP A 315 19.85 -20.83 8.20
CA ASP A 315 19.20 -21.09 9.48
C ASP A 315 17.68 -21.21 9.36
N TYR A 316 17.07 -20.52 8.38
CA TYR A 316 15.62 -20.43 8.25
C TYR A 316 15.12 -20.96 6.90
N LYS A 317 14.22 -21.95 6.94
CA LYS A 317 13.51 -22.43 5.73
C LYS A 317 12.45 -21.44 5.26
N ARG A 318 11.74 -20.81 6.20
CA ARG A 318 10.84 -19.69 6.02
C ARG A 318 11.48 -18.49 6.66
N LEU A 319 11.64 -17.40 5.90
CA LEU A 319 12.35 -16.23 6.39
C LEU A 319 11.57 -15.57 7.53
N PRO A 320 12.24 -15.23 8.66
CA PRO A 320 11.60 -14.53 9.76
C PRO A 320 11.27 -13.10 9.36
N ILE A 321 10.40 -12.47 10.14
CA ILE A 321 10.01 -11.06 9.96
C ILE A 321 10.81 -10.11 10.86
N GLY A 322 11.72 -10.65 11.66
CA GLY A 322 12.78 -9.89 12.33
C GLY A 322 12.46 -9.39 13.72
N THR A 323 13.02 -8.25 14.07
CA THR A 323 12.92 -7.64 15.39
C THR A 323 12.19 -6.31 15.33
N ALA A 324 11.54 -5.92 16.42
CA ALA A 324 10.78 -4.68 16.50
C ALA A 324 11.68 -3.45 16.38
N LYS A 325 11.18 -2.42 15.68
CA LYS A 325 11.82 -1.11 15.64
C LYS A 325 11.74 -0.40 17.02
N PRO A 326 12.62 0.57 17.31
CA PRO A 326 12.51 1.39 18.51
C PRO A 326 11.13 2.03 18.68
N GLY A 327 10.61 2.05 19.90
CA GLY A 327 9.29 2.61 20.24
C GLY A 327 8.11 1.66 19.98
N VAL A 328 8.39 0.43 19.54
CA VAL A 328 7.37 -0.62 19.35
C VAL A 328 7.71 -1.83 20.21
N GLU A 329 6.72 -2.34 20.89
CA GLU A 329 6.72 -3.61 21.62
C GLU A 329 5.81 -4.60 20.87
N ILE A 330 6.20 -5.85 20.82
CA ILE A 330 5.42 -6.93 20.22
C ILE A 330 5.17 -7.99 21.28
N GLN A 331 3.92 -8.39 21.42
CA GLN A 331 3.53 -9.51 22.26
C GLN A 331 2.83 -10.58 21.43
N ILE A 332 2.93 -11.83 21.87
CA ILE A 332 2.17 -12.96 21.32
C ILE A 332 1.12 -13.33 22.36
N ILE A 333 -0.15 -13.13 22.02
CA ILE A 333 -1.29 -13.47 22.89
C ILE A 333 -2.21 -14.39 22.09
N ASP A 334 -2.45 -15.60 22.59
CA ASP A 334 -3.26 -16.63 21.91
C ASP A 334 -2.81 -16.85 20.45
N ASP A 335 -1.50 -16.99 20.23
CA ASP A 335 -0.84 -17.13 18.95
C ASP A 335 -0.96 -15.90 18.02
N GLU A 336 -1.60 -14.82 18.45
CA GLU A 336 -1.73 -13.57 17.68
C GLU A 336 -0.58 -12.61 18.01
N ILE A 337 -0.06 -11.96 16.95
CA ILE A 337 0.90 -10.85 17.05
C ILE A 337 0.14 -9.59 17.48
N ILE A 338 0.47 -9.04 18.64
CA ILE A 338 -0.05 -7.77 19.13
C ILE A 338 1.04 -6.71 18.99
N ILE A 339 0.69 -5.59 18.37
CA ILE A 339 1.61 -4.44 18.19
C ILE A 339 1.25 -3.36 19.18
N ILE A 340 2.24 -2.84 19.92
CA ILE A 340 2.07 -1.84 20.98
C ILE A 340 3.04 -0.69 20.75
N GLY A 341 2.58 0.56 20.79
CA GLY A 341 3.45 1.74 20.83
C GLY A 341 3.32 2.71 19.65
N ASP A 342 4.42 3.44 19.36
CA ASP A 342 4.43 4.67 18.54
C ASP A 342 4.03 4.51 17.08
N SER A 343 4.01 3.29 16.57
CA SER A 343 3.60 3.01 15.18
C SER A 343 2.10 2.77 15.04
N VAL A 344 1.39 2.47 16.14
CA VAL A 344 -0.03 2.17 16.10
C VAL A 344 -0.81 3.43 15.72
N ALA A 345 -1.56 3.36 14.63
CA ALA A 345 -2.37 4.44 14.08
C ALA A 345 -3.44 4.93 15.07
N GLN A 346 -4.07 6.04 14.74
CA GLN A 346 -5.13 6.60 15.61
C GLN A 346 -6.38 5.71 15.64
N GLY A 347 -6.59 4.87 14.62
CA GLY A 347 -7.75 4.03 14.43
C GLY A 347 -8.29 4.16 13.01
N TYR A 348 -9.52 3.69 12.81
CA TYR A 348 -10.22 3.89 11.54
C TYR A 348 -10.98 5.22 11.54
N PHE A 349 -10.71 6.04 10.54
CA PHE A 349 -11.27 7.39 10.43
C PHE A 349 -12.81 7.37 10.43
N GLU A 350 -13.42 8.10 11.36
CA GLU A 350 -14.87 8.18 11.59
C GLU A 350 -15.58 6.80 11.70
N ASN A 351 -14.88 5.79 12.21
CA ASN A 351 -15.43 4.45 12.42
C ASN A 351 -15.01 3.90 13.80
N SER A 352 -15.64 4.43 14.84
CA SER A 352 -15.32 4.08 16.24
C SER A 352 -15.64 2.62 16.57
N GLU A 353 -16.69 2.05 15.97
CA GLU A 353 -17.09 0.65 16.17
C GLU A 353 -15.98 -0.30 15.68
N LYS A 354 -15.55 -0.15 14.44
CA LYS A 354 -14.47 -0.95 13.89
C LYS A 354 -13.12 -0.67 14.55
N THR A 355 -12.89 0.54 15.00
CA THR A 355 -11.71 0.89 15.79
C THR A 355 -11.68 0.08 17.10
N ALA A 356 -12.77 0.06 17.85
CA ALA A 356 -12.85 -0.65 19.12
C ALA A 356 -12.74 -2.19 19.00
N GLU A 357 -12.95 -2.76 17.78
CA GLU A 357 -12.78 -4.20 17.55
C GLU A 357 -11.31 -4.64 17.58
N VAL A 358 -10.37 -3.74 17.19
CA VAL A 358 -8.97 -4.13 16.95
C VAL A 358 -7.94 -3.18 17.57
N PHE A 359 -8.30 -1.94 17.91
CA PHE A 359 -7.44 -1.00 18.63
C PHE A 359 -7.84 -0.92 20.09
N PHE A 360 -6.86 -0.93 20.99
CA PHE A 360 -7.10 -0.86 22.44
C PHE A 360 -5.96 -0.15 23.16
N ASP A 361 -6.15 0.14 24.45
CA ASP A 361 -5.09 0.64 25.33
C ASP A 361 -4.42 -0.53 26.04
N TYR A 362 -3.10 -0.58 25.98
CA TYR A 362 -2.27 -1.53 26.70
C TYR A 362 -1.30 -0.77 27.59
N GLU A 363 -1.58 -0.71 28.87
CA GLU A 363 -0.75 0.00 29.88
C GLU A 363 -0.44 1.47 29.52
N GLY A 364 -1.43 2.19 28.99
CA GLY A 364 -1.30 3.59 28.58
C GLY A 364 -0.64 3.81 27.21
N LYS A 365 -0.43 2.74 26.43
CA LYS A 365 0.06 2.79 25.05
C LYS A 365 -1.01 2.30 24.10
N LYS A 366 -1.05 2.85 22.89
CA LYS A 366 -1.91 2.32 21.82
C LYS A 366 -1.44 0.92 21.42
N ALA A 367 -2.40 0.01 21.25
CA ALA A 367 -2.17 -1.36 20.82
C ALA A 367 -3.12 -1.78 19.71
N TYR A 368 -2.70 -2.76 18.90
CA TYR A 368 -3.44 -3.23 17.74
C TYR A 368 -3.41 -4.75 17.63
N HIS A 369 -4.59 -5.36 17.46
CA HIS A 369 -4.80 -6.75 17.10
C HIS A 369 -4.55 -6.96 15.61
N THR A 370 -3.48 -7.66 15.24
CA THR A 370 -3.10 -7.81 13.82
C THR A 370 -3.90 -8.86 13.08
N ARG A 371 -4.45 -9.84 13.79
CA ARG A 371 -4.98 -11.10 13.24
C ARG A 371 -3.92 -11.91 12.48
N ASP A 372 -2.65 -11.63 12.69
CA ASP A 372 -1.51 -12.41 12.22
C ASP A 372 -1.02 -13.33 13.33
N SER A 373 -0.77 -14.61 13.00
CA SER A 373 -0.16 -15.56 13.91
C SER A 373 1.36 -15.52 13.80
N GLY A 374 2.03 -15.64 14.93
CA GLY A 374 3.49 -15.65 14.97
C GLY A 374 4.05 -16.11 16.31
N TYR A 375 5.37 -16.25 16.37
CA TYR A 375 6.09 -16.62 17.58
C TYR A 375 7.51 -16.05 17.55
N PHE A 376 8.10 -15.89 18.73
CA PHE A 376 9.51 -15.62 18.87
C PHE A 376 10.30 -16.93 18.96
N ASP A 377 11.39 -17.03 18.20
CA ASP A 377 12.32 -18.15 18.33
C ASP A 377 13.30 -17.98 19.51
N GLU A 378 14.24 -18.92 19.68
CA GLU A 378 15.25 -18.90 20.73
C GLU A 378 16.19 -17.68 20.67
N ASN A 379 16.32 -17.05 19.48
CA ASN A 379 17.11 -15.84 19.27
C ASN A 379 16.28 -14.56 19.43
N SER A 380 15.04 -14.67 19.94
CA SER A 380 14.09 -13.55 20.04
C SER A 380 13.78 -12.88 18.70
N VAL A 381 13.84 -13.62 17.60
CA VAL A 381 13.46 -13.18 16.26
C VAL A 381 12.02 -13.58 16.01
N LEU A 382 11.21 -12.63 15.56
CA LEU A 382 9.79 -12.87 15.26
C LEU A 382 9.62 -13.63 13.96
N ASN A 383 8.85 -14.70 14.03
CA ASN A 383 8.48 -15.57 12.91
C ASN A 383 6.98 -15.46 12.64
N TYR A 384 6.60 -15.45 11.37
CA TYR A 384 5.22 -15.33 10.91
C TYR A 384 4.66 -16.68 10.49
N ASN A 385 3.48 -17.06 11.03
CA ASN A 385 2.82 -18.35 10.73
C ASN A 385 1.64 -18.24 9.76
N GLY A 386 1.19 -17.04 9.44
CA GLY A 386 0.02 -16.82 8.58
C GLY A 386 -1.07 -16.02 9.26
N ARG A 387 -2.23 -15.93 8.62
CA ARG A 387 -3.40 -15.20 9.13
C ARG A 387 -4.30 -16.09 9.98
N ILE A 388 -4.88 -15.53 11.02
CA ILE A 388 -5.94 -16.14 11.83
C ILE A 388 -7.29 -16.01 11.14
N ASP A 389 -7.46 -14.93 10.33
CA ASP A 389 -8.68 -14.63 9.58
C ASP A 389 -8.60 -15.02 8.08
N PHE A 390 -9.54 -14.53 7.27
CA PHE A 390 -9.63 -14.83 5.83
C PHE A 390 -9.04 -13.75 4.94
N GLN A 391 -8.25 -12.86 5.49
CA GLN A 391 -7.51 -11.87 4.72
C GLN A 391 -6.30 -12.52 4.06
N ILE A 392 -5.96 -12.06 2.87
CA ILE A 392 -4.79 -12.54 2.13
C ILE A 392 -3.93 -11.36 1.67
N LYS A 393 -2.68 -11.67 1.34
CA LYS A 393 -1.79 -10.79 0.58
C LYS A 393 -1.59 -11.39 -0.81
N PHE A 394 -1.93 -10.62 -1.86
CA PHE A 394 -1.84 -11.08 -3.24
C PHE A 394 -1.29 -9.97 -4.13
N ASN A 395 -0.15 -10.21 -4.78
CA ASN A 395 0.58 -9.24 -5.60
C ASN A 395 0.84 -7.89 -4.88
N GLY A 396 1.13 -7.94 -3.57
CA GLY A 396 1.37 -6.77 -2.74
C GLY A 396 0.11 -6.10 -2.18
N PHE A 397 -1.05 -6.56 -2.59
CA PHE A 397 -2.32 -6.00 -2.14
C PHE A 397 -2.90 -6.80 -0.98
N ARG A 398 -3.42 -6.07 0.01
CA ARG A 398 -4.17 -6.62 1.13
C ARG A 398 -5.62 -6.80 0.72
N ILE A 399 -6.10 -8.04 0.66
CA ILE A 399 -7.44 -8.38 0.17
C ILE A 399 -8.22 -9.10 1.27
N GLU A 400 -9.36 -8.54 1.62
CA GLU A 400 -10.39 -9.25 2.38
C GLU A 400 -11.18 -10.11 1.40
N LEU A 401 -11.13 -11.43 1.54
CA LEU A 401 -11.91 -12.33 0.67
C LEU A 401 -13.40 -12.05 0.78
N GLN A 402 -13.86 -11.66 1.97
CA GLN A 402 -15.24 -11.30 2.25
C GLN A 402 -15.68 -10.01 1.54
N ASP A 403 -14.76 -9.10 1.20
CA ASP A 403 -15.07 -7.91 0.39
C ASP A 403 -15.53 -8.33 -1.01
N ILE A 404 -14.81 -9.26 -1.64
CA ILE A 404 -15.19 -9.81 -2.95
C ILE A 404 -16.50 -10.60 -2.84
N GLU A 405 -16.68 -11.39 -1.78
CA GLU A 405 -17.90 -12.16 -1.54
C GLU A 405 -19.11 -11.25 -1.39
N ALA A 406 -18.99 -10.14 -0.66
CA ALA A 406 -20.06 -9.15 -0.50
C ALA A 406 -20.54 -8.60 -1.86
N HIS A 407 -19.60 -8.23 -2.73
CA HIS A 407 -19.94 -7.74 -4.07
C HIS A 407 -20.49 -8.84 -5.01
N LEU A 408 -20.09 -10.09 -4.80
CA LEU A 408 -20.74 -11.21 -5.52
C LEU A 408 -22.20 -11.38 -5.09
N TYR A 409 -22.53 -11.20 -3.81
CA TYR A 409 -23.90 -11.28 -3.30
C TYR A 409 -24.82 -10.13 -3.82
N GLU A 410 -24.28 -9.02 -4.30
CA GLU A 410 -25.06 -7.94 -4.92
C GLU A 410 -25.63 -8.33 -6.30
N ILE A 411 -25.10 -9.43 -6.90
CA ILE A 411 -25.56 -9.92 -8.20
C ILE A 411 -26.79 -10.81 -7.98
N ALA A 412 -27.92 -10.42 -8.56
CA ALA A 412 -29.23 -11.01 -8.27
C ALA A 412 -29.31 -12.53 -8.49
N GLU A 413 -28.52 -13.09 -9.41
CA GLU A 413 -28.53 -14.51 -9.71
C GLU A 413 -27.58 -15.33 -8.79
N ILE A 414 -26.86 -14.71 -7.85
CA ILE A 414 -25.94 -15.37 -6.93
C ILE A 414 -26.58 -15.49 -5.55
N GLU A 415 -26.84 -16.71 -5.12
CA GLU A 415 -27.44 -17.00 -3.82
C GLU A 415 -26.40 -17.22 -2.73
N LYS A 416 -25.27 -17.87 -3.07
CA LYS A 416 -24.13 -18.07 -2.17
C LYS A 416 -22.85 -17.88 -2.94
N ALA A 417 -21.88 -17.24 -2.30
CA ALA A 417 -20.54 -17.07 -2.83
C ALA A 417 -19.48 -17.25 -1.75
N LEU A 418 -18.35 -17.82 -2.14
CA LEU A 418 -17.15 -17.93 -1.32
C LEU A 418 -15.93 -17.75 -2.21
N VAL A 419 -14.94 -17.01 -1.73
CA VAL A 419 -13.68 -16.83 -2.44
C VAL A 419 -12.58 -17.66 -1.75
N VAL A 420 -11.90 -18.47 -2.56
CA VAL A 420 -10.84 -19.36 -2.12
C VAL A 420 -9.52 -18.90 -2.74
N PRO A 421 -8.47 -18.62 -1.94
CA PRO A 421 -7.15 -18.36 -2.49
C PRO A 421 -6.53 -19.64 -3.04
N GLN A 422 -5.91 -19.56 -4.20
CA GLN A 422 -5.11 -20.63 -4.76
C GLN A 422 -3.65 -20.38 -4.41
N GLU A 423 -3.05 -21.29 -3.66
CA GLU A 423 -1.66 -21.21 -3.25
C GLU A 423 -0.79 -22.20 -4.02
N ASN A 424 0.49 -21.85 -4.19
CA ASN A 424 1.51 -22.79 -4.68
C ASN A 424 2.18 -23.55 -3.52
N ALA A 425 3.15 -24.42 -3.85
CA ALA A 425 3.89 -25.20 -2.85
C ALA A 425 4.73 -24.37 -1.86
N ALA A 426 4.94 -23.08 -2.15
CA ALA A 426 5.62 -22.12 -1.26
C ALA A 426 4.63 -21.24 -0.47
N HIS A 427 3.37 -21.67 -0.36
CA HIS A 427 2.27 -20.93 0.31
C HIS A 427 1.99 -19.52 -0.25
N LYS A 428 2.49 -19.22 -1.45
CA LYS A 428 2.20 -17.96 -2.12
C LYS A 428 0.88 -18.05 -2.87
N VAL A 429 0.00 -17.06 -2.65
CA VAL A 429 -1.25 -16.93 -3.41
C VAL A 429 -0.93 -16.63 -4.88
N THR A 430 -1.51 -17.43 -5.78
CA THR A 430 -1.31 -17.34 -7.23
C THR A 430 -2.56 -16.96 -8.00
N GLY A 431 -3.71 -16.93 -7.33
CA GLY A 431 -4.98 -16.53 -7.89
C GLY A 431 -6.13 -16.68 -6.90
N LEU A 432 -7.28 -16.16 -7.30
CA LEU A 432 -8.53 -16.24 -6.54
C LEU A 432 -9.55 -17.07 -7.30
N ILE A 433 -10.26 -17.94 -6.60
CA ILE A 433 -11.33 -18.79 -7.14
C ILE A 433 -12.64 -18.37 -6.49
N ALA A 434 -13.57 -17.83 -7.26
CA ALA A 434 -14.94 -17.62 -6.80
C ALA A 434 -15.72 -18.93 -6.93
N VAL A 435 -16.24 -19.42 -5.82
CA VAL A 435 -17.16 -20.57 -5.76
C VAL A 435 -18.57 -20.00 -5.58
N ILE A 436 -19.48 -20.36 -6.46
CA ILE A 436 -20.80 -19.73 -6.59
C ILE A 436 -21.88 -20.80 -6.58
N HIS A 437 -22.92 -20.57 -5.79
CA HIS A 437 -24.22 -21.20 -5.94
C HIS A 437 -25.17 -20.15 -6.57
N SER A 438 -25.70 -20.48 -7.73
CA SER A 438 -26.56 -19.58 -8.52
C SER A 438 -28.00 -20.08 -8.54
N SER A 439 -28.95 -19.16 -8.60
CA SER A 439 -30.36 -19.46 -8.90
C SER A 439 -30.57 -20.01 -10.32
N LEU A 440 -29.57 -19.84 -11.20
CA LEU A 440 -29.55 -20.39 -12.55
C LEU A 440 -28.91 -21.76 -12.56
N SER A 441 -29.52 -22.72 -13.25
CA SER A 441 -28.91 -24.01 -13.53
C SER A 441 -28.08 -23.95 -14.81
N PHE A 442 -26.86 -24.48 -14.78
CA PHE A 442 -25.98 -24.55 -15.95
C PHE A 442 -25.82 -26.01 -16.39
N GLU A 443 -26.29 -26.33 -17.60
CA GLU A 443 -26.14 -27.69 -18.16
C GLU A 443 -24.79 -27.86 -18.87
N THR A 444 -24.18 -26.75 -19.30
CA THR A 444 -22.96 -26.77 -20.09
C THR A 444 -21.91 -25.77 -19.59
N LYS A 445 -20.64 -26.08 -19.83
CA LYS A 445 -19.52 -25.12 -19.61
C LYS A 445 -19.64 -23.83 -20.47
N ALA A 446 -20.39 -23.87 -21.57
CA ALA A 446 -20.63 -22.71 -22.42
C ALA A 446 -21.55 -21.70 -21.70
N GLU A 447 -22.58 -22.20 -21.02
CA GLU A 447 -23.50 -21.38 -20.22
C GLU A 447 -22.79 -20.74 -19.02
N GLU A 448 -21.97 -21.49 -18.27
CA GLU A 448 -21.13 -20.94 -17.21
C GLU A 448 -20.22 -19.80 -17.73
N ARG A 449 -19.58 -20.01 -18.90
CA ARG A 449 -18.73 -18.98 -19.53
C ARG A 449 -19.53 -17.75 -19.96
N ALA A 450 -20.76 -17.93 -20.45
CA ALA A 450 -21.64 -16.83 -20.82
C ALA A 450 -22.02 -16.02 -19.57
N PHE A 451 -22.34 -16.69 -18.48
CA PHE A 451 -22.64 -16.04 -17.21
C PHE A 451 -21.40 -15.32 -16.63
N ASN A 452 -20.21 -15.92 -16.70
CA ASN A 452 -18.96 -15.26 -16.31
C ASN A 452 -18.72 -13.95 -17.09
N LYS A 453 -19.04 -13.92 -18.39
CA LYS A 453 -18.95 -12.69 -19.20
C LYS A 453 -19.95 -11.62 -18.76
N LYS A 454 -21.07 -12.00 -18.15
CA LYS A 454 -22.07 -11.08 -17.61
C LYS A 454 -21.64 -10.51 -16.25
N ILE A 455 -21.11 -11.33 -15.35
CA ILE A 455 -20.81 -10.91 -13.97
C ILE A 455 -19.47 -10.18 -13.83
N LYS A 456 -18.45 -10.52 -14.63
CA LYS A 456 -17.13 -9.88 -14.56
C LYS A 456 -17.18 -8.35 -14.72
N PRO A 457 -17.89 -7.78 -15.70
CA PRO A 457 -18.02 -6.31 -15.81
C PRO A 457 -18.75 -5.67 -14.61
N GLN A 458 -19.68 -6.38 -13.98
CA GLN A 458 -20.35 -5.87 -12.78
C GLN A 458 -19.39 -5.80 -11.61
N LEU A 459 -18.62 -6.86 -11.39
CA LEU A 459 -17.57 -6.88 -10.37
C LEU A 459 -16.46 -5.83 -10.62
N SER A 460 -16.03 -5.63 -11.87
CA SER A 460 -14.97 -4.65 -12.17
C SER A 460 -15.37 -3.20 -11.91
N ASN A 461 -16.66 -2.92 -11.71
CA ASN A 461 -17.11 -1.59 -11.30
C ASN A 461 -16.95 -1.36 -9.78
N THR A 462 -16.91 -2.43 -8.98
CA THR A 462 -16.97 -2.36 -7.51
C THR A 462 -15.66 -2.76 -6.84
N ILE A 463 -14.97 -3.79 -7.37
CA ILE A 463 -13.70 -4.27 -6.82
C ILE A 463 -12.51 -3.86 -7.69
N MET A 464 -11.33 -3.77 -7.07
CA MET A 464 -10.08 -3.47 -7.79
C MET A 464 -9.70 -4.63 -8.72
N ASP A 465 -8.98 -4.34 -9.81
CA ASP A 465 -8.57 -5.36 -10.80
C ASP A 465 -7.79 -6.53 -10.17
N TYR A 466 -6.94 -6.24 -9.17
CA TYR A 466 -6.17 -7.28 -8.47
C TYR A 466 -7.04 -8.17 -7.54
N MET A 467 -8.27 -7.77 -7.24
CA MET A 467 -9.25 -8.57 -6.46
C MET A 467 -10.08 -9.48 -7.37
N MET A 468 -9.99 -9.33 -8.69
CA MET A 468 -10.84 -10.08 -9.63
C MET A 468 -10.51 -11.58 -9.58
N PRO A 469 -11.51 -12.46 -9.32
CA PRO A 469 -11.30 -13.90 -9.36
C PRO A 469 -10.83 -14.36 -10.75
N THR A 470 -9.75 -15.14 -10.78
CA THR A 470 -9.19 -15.71 -12.01
C THR A 470 -10.01 -16.89 -12.51
N LYS A 471 -10.74 -17.55 -11.60
CA LYS A 471 -11.56 -18.75 -11.88
C LYS A 471 -12.90 -18.63 -11.17
N PHE A 472 -13.95 -19.13 -11.84
CA PHE A 472 -15.31 -19.25 -11.31
C PHE A 472 -15.71 -20.72 -11.35
N ILE A 473 -16.23 -21.25 -10.24
CA ILE A 473 -16.72 -22.63 -10.07
C ILE A 473 -18.15 -22.54 -9.58
N TYR A 474 -19.05 -23.26 -10.23
CA TYR A 474 -20.46 -23.34 -9.87
C TYR A 474 -20.73 -24.67 -9.19
N LEU A 475 -21.41 -24.62 -8.04
CA LEU A 475 -21.80 -25.80 -7.25
C LEU A 475 -23.30 -25.70 -6.95
N ASP A 476 -23.98 -26.85 -7.03
CA ASP A 476 -25.41 -26.96 -6.70
C ASP A 476 -25.64 -26.78 -5.20
N ASP A 477 -24.65 -27.13 -4.36
CA ASP A 477 -24.76 -27.00 -2.91
C ASP A 477 -23.43 -26.70 -2.24
N PHE A 478 -23.50 -26.01 -1.11
CA PHE A 478 -22.34 -25.70 -0.28
C PHE A 478 -22.34 -26.53 1.00
N PRO A 479 -21.21 -27.10 1.43
CA PRO A 479 -21.10 -27.75 2.73
C PRO A 479 -21.40 -26.74 3.84
N LEU A 480 -22.23 -27.15 4.80
CA LEU A 480 -22.64 -26.33 5.93
C LEU A 480 -22.05 -26.89 7.23
N THR A 481 -21.72 -25.99 8.14
CA THR A 481 -21.41 -26.33 9.53
C THR A 481 -22.69 -26.80 10.25
N PRO A 482 -22.58 -27.47 11.43
CA PRO A 482 -23.75 -27.84 12.23
C PRO A 482 -24.69 -26.67 12.54
N ASN A 483 -24.20 -25.46 12.56
CA ASN A 483 -24.96 -24.25 12.82
C ASN A 483 -25.55 -23.60 11.54
N GLY A 484 -25.51 -24.29 10.39
CA GLY A 484 -26.09 -23.83 9.13
C GLY A 484 -25.28 -22.77 8.38
N LYS A 485 -24.05 -22.44 8.81
CA LYS A 485 -23.16 -21.55 8.11
C LYS A 485 -22.33 -22.30 7.06
N ILE A 486 -21.86 -21.65 6.01
CA ILE A 486 -20.97 -22.24 5.02
C ILE A 486 -19.70 -22.76 5.72
N ASP A 487 -19.39 -24.04 5.55
CA ASP A 487 -18.12 -24.62 5.99
C ASP A 487 -17.02 -24.28 4.99
N ARG A 488 -16.38 -23.15 5.23
CA ARG A 488 -15.32 -22.62 4.38
C ARG A 488 -14.14 -23.61 4.25
N LYS A 489 -13.78 -24.31 5.33
CA LYS A 489 -12.66 -25.29 5.32
C LYS A 489 -12.99 -26.50 4.44
N ALA A 490 -14.19 -27.06 4.59
CA ALA A 490 -14.66 -28.18 3.78
C ALA A 490 -14.75 -27.78 2.30
N LEU A 491 -15.31 -26.59 1.99
CA LEU A 491 -15.45 -26.11 0.63
C LEU A 491 -14.08 -25.84 -0.02
N THR A 492 -13.14 -25.22 0.70
CA THR A 492 -11.76 -25.00 0.23
C THR A 492 -11.09 -26.33 -0.11
N LYS A 493 -11.20 -27.33 0.76
CA LYS A 493 -10.65 -28.67 0.52
C LYS A 493 -11.28 -29.33 -0.71
N GLN A 494 -12.60 -29.21 -0.90
CA GLN A 494 -13.31 -29.74 -2.07
C GLN A 494 -12.83 -29.09 -3.37
N VAL A 495 -12.63 -27.78 -3.39
CA VAL A 495 -12.26 -27.00 -4.57
C VAL A 495 -10.79 -27.15 -4.94
N LEU A 496 -9.90 -27.20 -3.94
CA LEU A 496 -8.45 -27.34 -4.13
C LEU A 496 -7.99 -28.80 -4.15
N GLY A 497 -8.68 -29.71 -3.43
CA GLY A 497 -8.35 -31.14 -3.32
C GLY A 497 -8.76 -31.97 -4.51
N GLY A 498 -9.46 -31.44 -5.50
CA GLY A 498 -9.84 -32.13 -6.75
C GLY A 498 -8.72 -32.27 -7.78
N LYS A 499 -7.45 -32.10 -7.38
CA LYS A 499 -6.26 -32.42 -8.16
C LYS A 499 -5.47 -33.50 -7.44
N ASN A 500 -5.90 -34.75 -7.57
CA ASN A 500 -5.07 -35.94 -7.54
C ASN A 500 -5.02 -36.53 -8.94
#